data_0206ebf03bf2cadf0afe755dc47370ef
#
_entry.id   0206ebf03bf2cadf0afe755dc47370ef
#
_cell.length_a   1.000
_cell.length_b   1.000
_cell.length_c   1.000
_cell.angle_alpha   90.00
_cell.angle_beta   90.00
_cell.angle_gamma   90.00
#
_symmetry.space_group_name_H-M   'P 1'
#
loop_
_entity.id
_entity.type
_entity.pdbx_description
1 polymer ?
#
loop_
_entity_poly.entity_id
_entity_poly.type
_entity_poly.pdbx_seq_one_letter_code
_entity_poly.pdbx_strand_id
1 'polypeptide(L)'
;CAGLYYFLSLIKGVRACKTLADERALLQKESAAIRTSFKDDDAYMRYNNLSKLLYIHMLGYPAHFGQMECLKLVASPRFTDKRLGYLGIMVLLDENAQVLMLVTNGLKKYVEVGANSHPVI
;
A
#
# COMPACT_ATOMS: atom_id res chain seq x y z
N CYS A 1 11.99 -3.45 14.18
CA CYS A 1 10.83 -2.71 13.67
C CYS A 1 9.63 -3.64 13.52
N ALA A 2 8.52 -3.28 14.16
CA ALA A 2 7.31 -4.11 14.16
C ALA A 2 6.75 -4.31 12.74
N GLY A 3 6.85 -3.28 11.90
CA GLY A 3 6.35 -3.37 10.53
C GLY A 3 7.06 -4.41 9.70
N LEU A 4 8.37 -4.49 9.83
CA LEU A 4 9.15 -5.50 9.13
C LEU A 4 8.78 -6.89 9.59
N TYR A 5 8.53 -7.07 10.89
CA TYR A 5 8.10 -8.34 11.44
C TYR A 5 6.80 -8.83 10.80
N TYR A 6 5.80 -7.97 10.72
CA TYR A 6 4.51 -8.34 10.12
C TYR A 6 4.64 -8.69 8.65
N PHE A 7 5.46 -7.93 7.93
CA PHE A 7 5.71 -8.19 6.51
C PHE A 7 6.41 -9.53 6.30
N LEU A 8 7.47 -9.79 7.05
CA LEU A 8 8.20 -11.04 6.96
C LEU A 8 7.35 -12.23 7.38
N SER A 9 6.49 -12.05 8.36
CA SER A 9 5.57 -13.09 8.80
C SER A 9 4.61 -13.51 7.67
N LEU A 10 4.12 -12.53 6.91
CA LEU A 10 3.27 -12.83 5.75
C LEU A 10 4.04 -13.62 4.69
N ILE A 11 5.26 -13.20 4.37
CA ILE A 11 6.09 -13.90 3.38
C ILE A 11 6.35 -15.35 3.82
N LYS A 12 6.68 -15.56 5.07
CA LYS A 12 6.90 -16.90 5.60
C LYS A 12 5.64 -17.77 5.51
N GLY A 13 4.49 -17.18 5.83
CA GLY A 13 3.21 -17.87 5.72
C GLY A 13 2.91 -18.32 4.31
N VAL A 14 3.14 -17.44 3.33
CA VAL A 14 2.92 -17.75 1.92
C VAL A 14 3.85 -18.86 1.46
N ARG A 15 5.11 -18.81 1.84
CA ARG A 15 6.10 -19.83 1.46
C ARG A 15 5.84 -21.18 2.10
N ALA A 16 5.18 -21.18 3.24
CA ALA A 16 4.82 -22.43 3.94
C ALA A 16 3.60 -23.12 3.34
N CYS A 17 2.84 -22.45 2.49
CA CYS A 17 1.67 -23.04 1.84
C CYS A 17 2.10 -24.12 0.85
N LYS A 18 1.46 -25.29 0.95
CA LYS A 18 1.79 -26.43 0.10
C LYS A 18 0.97 -26.48 -1.18
N THR A 19 -0.17 -25.80 -1.20
CA THR A 19 -1.07 -25.78 -2.35
C THR A 19 -1.50 -24.36 -2.67
N LEU A 20 -1.97 -24.14 -3.92
CA LEU A 20 -2.55 -22.85 -4.32
C LEU A 20 -3.81 -22.54 -3.51
N ALA A 21 -4.59 -23.57 -3.16
CA ALA A 21 -5.79 -23.35 -2.35
C ALA A 21 -5.43 -22.82 -0.97
N ASP A 22 -4.38 -23.32 -0.34
CA ASP A 22 -3.90 -22.84 0.94
C ASP A 22 -3.40 -21.41 0.84
N GLU A 23 -2.65 -21.10 -0.21
CA GLU A 23 -2.15 -19.76 -0.46
C GLU A 23 -3.29 -18.76 -0.63
N ARG A 24 -4.30 -19.10 -1.45
CA ARG A 24 -5.47 -18.25 -1.65
C ARG A 24 -6.23 -18.00 -0.35
N ALA A 25 -6.43 -19.03 0.45
CA ALA A 25 -7.12 -18.89 1.72
C ALA A 25 -6.36 -17.95 2.66
N LEU A 26 -5.05 -18.11 2.74
CA LEU A 26 -4.20 -17.24 3.56
C LEU A 26 -4.28 -15.79 3.10
N LEU A 27 -4.16 -15.57 1.79
CA LEU A 27 -4.14 -14.21 1.24
C LEU A 27 -5.51 -13.55 1.28
N GLN A 28 -6.59 -14.30 1.14
CA GLN A 28 -7.94 -13.76 1.32
C GLN A 28 -8.15 -13.28 2.76
N LYS A 29 -7.70 -14.08 3.72
CA LYS A 29 -7.78 -13.70 5.14
C LYS A 29 -6.96 -12.45 5.42
N GLU A 30 -5.75 -12.39 4.90
CA GLU A 30 -4.87 -11.24 5.08
C GLU A 30 -5.46 -9.98 4.42
N SER A 31 -5.98 -10.12 3.20
CA SER A 31 -6.62 -9.00 2.50
C SER A 31 -7.83 -8.47 3.25
N ALA A 32 -8.63 -9.35 3.84
CA ALA A 32 -9.78 -8.94 4.65
C ALA A 32 -9.33 -8.15 5.88
N ALA A 33 -8.27 -8.60 6.53
CA ALA A 33 -7.70 -7.89 7.69
C ALA A 33 -7.18 -6.51 7.30
N ILE A 34 -6.50 -6.42 6.16
CA ILE A 34 -5.99 -5.15 5.64
C ILE A 34 -7.14 -4.18 5.32
N ARG A 35 -8.21 -4.68 4.67
CA ARG A 35 -9.39 -3.86 4.40
C ARG A 35 -10.01 -3.30 5.66
N THR A 36 -10.15 -4.13 6.67
CA THR A 36 -10.70 -3.70 7.95
C THR A 36 -9.84 -2.62 8.58
N SER A 37 -8.53 -2.82 8.56
CA SER A 37 -7.59 -1.83 9.10
C SER A 37 -7.67 -0.50 8.34
N PHE A 38 -7.84 -0.54 7.02
CA PHE A 38 -8.01 0.68 6.23
C PHE A 38 -9.29 1.43 6.60
N LYS A 39 -10.38 0.72 6.88
CA LYS A 39 -11.63 1.34 7.32
C LYS A 39 -11.47 2.06 8.66
N ASP A 40 -10.66 1.52 9.54
CA ASP A 40 -10.36 2.14 10.83
C ASP A 40 -9.48 3.38 10.69
N ASP A 41 -8.92 3.61 9.51
CA ASP A 41 -8.07 4.76 9.16
C ASP A 41 -6.92 4.95 10.13
N ASP A 42 -6.31 3.84 10.55
CA ASP A 42 -5.17 3.85 11.45
C ASP A 42 -3.90 4.23 10.70
N ALA A 43 -3.48 5.48 10.86
CA ALA A 43 -2.28 5.99 10.17
C ALA A 43 -1.02 5.23 10.57
N TYR A 44 -0.97 4.73 11.80
CA TYR A 44 0.19 3.99 12.29
C TYR A 44 0.40 2.67 11.54
N MET A 45 -0.69 1.98 11.22
CA MET A 45 -0.65 0.69 10.54
C MET A 45 -0.67 0.80 9.01
N ARG A 46 -0.91 1.99 8.48
CA ARG A 46 -1.09 2.18 7.03
C ARG A 46 0.11 1.72 6.22
N TYR A 47 1.30 2.09 6.65
CA TYR A 47 2.54 1.70 5.97
C TYR A 47 2.67 0.18 5.89
N ASN A 48 2.50 -0.51 7.02
CA ASN A 48 2.62 -1.96 7.07
C ASN A 48 1.58 -2.65 6.21
N ASN A 49 0.34 -2.18 6.30
CA ASN A 49 -0.76 -2.78 5.56
C ASN A 49 -0.56 -2.60 4.06
N LEU A 50 -0.11 -1.42 3.64
CA LEU A 50 0.13 -1.19 2.23
C LEU A 50 1.32 -1.98 1.71
N SER A 51 2.38 -2.14 2.50
CA SER A 51 3.52 -2.99 2.14
C SER A 51 3.08 -4.42 1.88
N LYS A 52 2.26 -4.97 2.78
CA LYS A 52 1.71 -6.32 2.61
C LYS A 52 0.82 -6.42 1.37
N LEU A 53 0.01 -5.39 1.15
CA LEU A 53 -0.91 -5.38 0.02
C LEU A 53 -0.17 -5.35 -1.32
N LEU A 54 0.93 -4.60 -1.42
CA LEU A 54 1.74 -4.58 -2.63
C LEU A 54 2.36 -5.95 -2.90
N TYR A 55 2.81 -6.64 -1.86
CA TYR A 55 3.31 -8.00 -2.02
C TYR A 55 2.21 -8.94 -2.53
N ILE A 56 1.02 -8.83 -1.97
CA ILE A 56 -0.15 -9.63 -2.42
C ILE A 56 -0.46 -9.33 -3.88
N HIS A 57 -0.39 -8.06 -4.28
CA HIS A 57 -0.62 -7.68 -5.67
C HIS A 57 0.43 -8.31 -6.60
N MET A 58 1.68 -8.33 -6.19
CA MET A 58 2.77 -8.92 -6.98
C MET A 58 2.60 -10.43 -7.17
N LEU A 59 1.88 -11.07 -6.26
CA LEU A 59 1.54 -12.49 -6.40
C LEU A 59 0.35 -12.74 -7.33
N GLY A 60 -0.27 -11.68 -7.85
CA GLY A 60 -1.36 -11.77 -8.80
C GLY A 60 -2.76 -11.69 -8.21
N TYR A 61 -2.90 -11.27 -6.96
CA TYR A 61 -4.21 -11.16 -6.30
C TYR A 61 -4.73 -9.73 -6.32
N PRO A 62 -6.08 -9.54 -6.27
CA PRO A 62 -6.65 -8.19 -6.34
C PRO A 62 -6.25 -7.32 -5.17
N ALA A 63 -5.85 -6.08 -5.47
CA ALA A 63 -5.36 -5.13 -4.46
C ALA A 63 -5.82 -3.70 -4.71
N HIS A 64 -6.83 -3.49 -5.56
CA HIS A 64 -7.28 -2.15 -5.95
C HIS A 64 -7.79 -1.33 -4.77
N PHE A 65 -8.28 -1.97 -3.73
CA PHE A 65 -8.79 -1.26 -2.56
C PHE A 65 -7.71 -0.47 -1.80
N GLY A 66 -6.43 -0.67 -2.13
CA GLY A 66 -5.33 0.08 -1.52
C GLY A 66 -4.95 1.36 -2.23
N GLN A 67 -5.57 1.69 -3.36
CA GLN A 67 -5.19 2.87 -4.14
C GLN A 67 -5.33 4.18 -3.36
N MET A 68 -6.42 4.35 -2.64
CA MET A 68 -6.64 5.55 -1.85
C MET A 68 -5.67 5.67 -0.68
N GLU A 69 -5.27 4.55 -0.10
CA GLU A 69 -4.29 4.55 0.98
C GLU A 69 -2.90 4.96 0.50
N CYS A 70 -2.58 4.67 -0.77
CA CYS A 70 -1.35 5.16 -1.38
C CYS A 70 -1.31 6.69 -1.38
N LEU A 71 -2.42 7.35 -1.71
CA LEU A 71 -2.51 8.80 -1.72
C LEU A 71 -2.31 9.38 -0.32
N LYS A 72 -2.86 8.72 0.69
CA LYS A 72 -2.67 9.14 2.08
C LYS A 72 -1.21 9.07 2.50
N LEU A 73 -0.49 8.03 2.05
CA LEU A 73 0.94 7.91 2.33
C LEU A 73 1.75 8.99 1.60
N VAL A 74 1.39 9.31 0.37
CA VAL A 74 2.06 10.39 -0.37
C VAL A 74 1.92 11.72 0.38
N ALA A 75 0.78 11.94 1.03
CA ALA A 75 0.52 13.16 1.79
C ALA A 75 1.18 13.17 3.17
N SER A 76 1.73 12.06 3.62
CA SER A 76 2.40 11.97 4.92
C SER A 76 3.67 12.83 4.95
N PRO A 77 4.03 13.41 6.11
CA PRO A 77 5.28 14.16 6.24
C PRO A 77 6.53 13.27 6.24
N ARG A 78 6.37 11.95 6.47
CA ARG A 78 7.51 11.03 6.53
C ARG A 78 7.95 10.63 5.13
N PHE A 79 9.25 10.69 4.89
CA PHE A 79 9.84 10.35 3.60
C PHE A 79 9.59 8.89 3.20
N THR A 80 9.72 7.97 4.15
CA THR A 80 9.50 6.55 3.89
C THR A 80 8.05 6.27 3.48
N ASP A 81 7.10 6.96 4.10
CA ASP A 81 5.69 6.85 3.73
C ASP A 81 5.45 7.35 2.31
N LYS A 82 6.05 8.49 1.95
CA LYS A 82 5.93 9.05 0.60
C LYS A 82 6.48 8.09 -0.46
N ARG A 83 7.63 7.51 -0.20
CA ARG A 83 8.23 6.56 -1.14
C ARG A 83 7.33 5.36 -1.38
N LEU A 84 6.79 4.78 -0.31
CA LEU A 84 5.89 3.64 -0.44
C LEU A 84 4.60 4.03 -1.15
N GLY A 85 4.07 5.22 -0.83
CA GLY A 85 2.87 5.73 -1.49
C GLY A 85 3.05 5.87 -3.00
N TYR A 86 4.16 6.45 -3.44
CA TYR A 86 4.47 6.56 -4.86
C TYR A 86 4.65 5.21 -5.52
N LEU A 87 5.36 4.30 -4.87
CA LEU A 87 5.52 2.94 -5.39
C LEU A 87 4.16 2.27 -5.54
N GLY A 88 3.31 2.41 -4.53
CA GLY A 88 1.97 1.85 -4.57
C GLY A 88 1.12 2.41 -5.70
N ILE A 89 1.19 3.72 -5.94
CA ILE A 89 0.49 4.35 -7.06
C ILE A 89 0.95 3.73 -8.38
N MET A 90 2.25 3.59 -8.57
CA MET A 90 2.80 3.03 -9.80
C MET A 90 2.37 1.58 -10.02
N VAL A 91 2.33 0.80 -8.94
CA VAL A 91 2.03 -0.63 -9.01
C VAL A 91 0.52 -0.87 -9.12
N LEU A 92 -0.29 -0.10 -8.40
CA LEU A 92 -1.73 -0.29 -8.32
C LEU A 92 -2.52 0.63 -9.27
N LEU A 93 -1.84 1.41 -10.09
CA LEU A 93 -2.50 2.37 -10.97
C LEU A 93 -3.48 1.66 -11.90
N ASP A 94 -4.69 2.21 -11.96
CA ASP A 94 -5.79 1.73 -12.76
C ASP A 94 -6.14 2.83 -13.77
N GLU A 95 -6.70 2.45 -14.93
CA GLU A 95 -7.10 3.41 -15.96
C GLU A 95 -8.43 4.10 -15.65
N ASN A 96 -9.01 3.84 -14.49
CA ASN A 96 -10.23 4.52 -14.06
C ASN A 96 -9.98 6.03 -13.96
N ALA A 97 -10.80 6.81 -14.66
CA ALA A 97 -10.60 8.26 -14.74
C ALA A 97 -10.66 8.96 -13.38
N GLN A 98 -11.51 8.50 -12.48
CA GLN A 98 -11.62 9.09 -11.14
C GLN A 98 -10.34 8.86 -10.33
N VAL A 99 -9.80 7.66 -10.40
CA VAL A 99 -8.56 7.31 -9.71
C VAL A 99 -7.39 8.11 -10.29
N LEU A 100 -7.31 8.22 -11.62
CA LEU A 100 -6.27 9.00 -12.26
C LEU A 100 -6.32 10.48 -11.84
N MET A 101 -7.50 11.05 -11.72
CA MET A 101 -7.68 12.42 -11.27
C MET A 101 -7.18 12.59 -9.83
N LEU A 102 -7.52 11.67 -8.94
CA LEU A 102 -7.09 11.71 -7.55
C LEU A 102 -5.57 11.57 -7.44
N VAL A 103 -4.98 10.67 -8.22
CA VAL A 103 -3.53 10.49 -8.26
C VAL A 103 -2.85 11.78 -8.74
N THR A 104 -3.37 12.39 -9.81
CA THR A 104 -2.82 13.64 -10.34
C THR A 104 -2.87 14.75 -9.30
N ASN A 105 -3.99 14.89 -8.59
CA ASN A 105 -4.11 15.90 -7.54
C ASN A 105 -3.17 15.63 -6.37
N GLY A 106 -2.99 14.37 -6.00
CA GLY A 106 -2.07 13.98 -4.94
C GLY A 106 -0.62 14.29 -5.30
N LEU A 107 -0.22 13.99 -6.53
CA LEU A 107 1.12 14.29 -7.02
C LEU A 107 1.38 15.79 -7.10
N LYS A 108 0.39 16.55 -7.56
CA LYS A 108 0.50 18.01 -7.62
C LYS A 108 0.72 18.59 -6.22
N LYS A 109 -0.03 18.15 -5.26
CA LYS A 109 0.11 18.57 -3.87
C LYS A 109 1.49 18.25 -3.32
N TYR A 110 2.00 17.06 -3.63
CA TYR A 110 3.33 16.65 -3.20
C TYR A 110 4.41 17.57 -3.77
N VAL A 111 4.32 17.91 -5.05
CA VAL A 111 5.28 18.80 -5.71
C VAL A 111 5.26 20.20 -5.07
N GLU A 112 4.07 20.73 -4.78
CA GLU A 112 3.94 22.03 -4.13
C GLU A 112 4.59 22.04 -2.75
N VAL A 113 4.33 21.01 -1.93
CA VAL A 113 4.95 20.90 -0.61
C VAL A 113 6.45 20.72 -0.72
N GLY A 114 6.90 19.87 -1.63
CA GLY A 114 8.32 19.63 -1.85
C GLY A 114 9.09 20.89 -2.27
N ALA A 115 8.47 21.73 -3.09
CA ALA A 115 9.08 22.97 -3.54
C ALA A 115 9.29 23.96 -2.40
N ASN A 116 8.46 23.89 -1.36
CA ASN A 116 8.52 24.82 -0.23
C ASN A 116 9.34 24.30 0.95
N SER A 117 9.58 23.00 1.04
CA SER A 117 10.30 22.44 2.17
C SER A 117 11.75 22.13 1.85
N HIS A 118 12.03 21.18 1.00
CA HIS A 118 13.40 20.85 0.56
C HIS A 118 13.31 19.82 -0.55
N PRO A 119 14.35 19.70 -1.37
CA PRO A 119 14.39 18.69 -2.41
C PRO A 119 14.41 17.30 -1.77
N VAL A 120 13.45 16.49 -2.14
CA VAL A 120 13.21 15.21 -1.45
C VAL A 120 13.83 14.07 -2.21
N ILE A 121 14.28 14.25 -3.35
CA ILE A 121 14.85 13.17 -4.15
C ILE A 121 16.31 13.44 -4.49
#